data_266136b5db74fd18e147e46684ba3968
#
_entry.id   266136b5db74fd18e147e46684ba3968
#
_cell.length_a   1.000
_cell.length_b   1.000
_cell.length_c   1.000
_cell.angle_alpha   90.00
_cell.angle_beta   90.00
_cell.angle_gamma   90.00
#
_symmetry.space_group_name_H-M   'P 1'
#
loop_
_entity.id
_entity.type
_entity.pdbx_description
1 polymer ?
#
loop_
_entity_poly.entity_id
_entity_poly.type
_entity_poly.pdbx_seq_one_letter_code
_entity_poly.pdbx_strand_id
1 'polypeptide(L)'
;ELKDFYEMMPEKFNNKTNGITQRRFLLHGNQNLAAWITDHIGPDWITDLSQISKLKVYADDEKALQEFMNIKFQNKQRLAKYILEHNGVEVDPHSIFDVQVKRLHEYKRQLLNILHVIYLYNQIKLHPEMEFYPRTFIFGAKASAAYERAKKIIKLINCVADVVNNDLSIGGKIKVVFIENYRVSNAEMIFAAADVSEQISTASKEASGTGNMKFMLNGAPTLGTMDG
;
A
#
# COMPACT_ATOMS: atom_id res chain seq x y z
N GLU A 1 7.94 -4.89 29.76
CA GLU A 1 8.63 -6.19 30.01
C GLU A 1 10.03 -5.99 30.58
N LEU A 2 10.75 -4.91 30.22
CA LEU A 2 12.13 -4.66 30.66
C LEU A 2 12.26 -3.49 31.65
N LYS A 3 11.18 -3.13 32.33
CA LYS A 3 11.13 -1.95 33.20
C LYS A 3 12.21 -1.97 34.31
N ASP A 4 12.34 -3.09 34.98
CA ASP A 4 13.29 -3.22 36.10
C ASP A 4 14.75 -3.09 35.63
N PHE A 5 15.07 -3.66 34.46
CA PHE A 5 16.40 -3.47 33.86
C PHE A 5 16.63 -2.03 33.39
N TYR A 6 15.60 -1.36 32.91
CA TYR A 6 15.69 0.06 32.54
C TYR A 6 15.93 0.93 33.77
N GLU A 7 15.25 0.67 34.87
CA GLU A 7 15.45 1.41 36.13
C GLU A 7 16.85 1.20 36.72
N MET A 8 17.45 0.01 36.53
CA MET A 8 18.81 -0.30 37.00
C MET A 8 19.90 0.31 36.12
N MET A 9 19.68 0.40 34.80
CA MET A 9 20.72 0.76 33.81
C MET A 9 20.12 1.54 32.64
N PRO A 10 19.51 2.73 32.88
CA PRO A 10 18.78 3.47 31.84
C PRO A 10 19.65 3.86 30.64
N GLU A 11 20.94 4.10 30.87
CA GLU A 11 21.91 4.47 29.82
C GLU A 11 22.17 3.35 28.79
N LYS A 12 21.82 2.09 29.10
CA LYS A 12 21.95 0.95 28.18
C LYS A 12 20.76 0.83 27.21
N PHE A 13 19.68 1.54 27.48
CA PHE A 13 18.46 1.47 26.66
C PHE A 13 18.41 2.65 25.72
N ASN A 14 18.20 2.36 24.44
CA ASN A 14 17.94 3.38 23.44
C ASN A 14 17.01 2.81 22.35
N ASN A 15 16.36 3.68 21.62
CA ASN A 15 15.52 3.31 20.48
C ASN A 15 16.21 3.65 19.16
N LYS A 16 16.21 2.69 18.22
CA LYS A 16 16.66 2.87 16.85
C LYS A 16 15.53 2.49 15.91
N THR A 17 14.88 3.50 15.32
CA THR A 17 13.82 3.30 14.34
C THR A 17 14.41 2.80 13.03
N ASN A 18 13.78 1.77 12.45
CA ASN A 18 14.12 1.31 11.11
C ASN A 18 13.85 2.42 10.07
N GLY A 19 14.59 2.38 8.98
CA GLY A 19 14.39 3.24 7.82
C GLY A 19 14.37 2.44 6.53
N ILE A 20 14.30 3.15 5.43
CA ILE A 20 14.35 2.58 4.07
C ILE A 20 15.43 3.27 3.26
N THR A 21 15.83 2.67 2.15
CA THR A 21 16.70 3.32 1.18
C THR A 21 15.92 3.74 -0.07
N GLN A 22 16.03 5.02 -0.43
CA GLN A 22 15.46 5.60 -1.66
C GLN A 22 16.06 4.98 -2.92
N ARG A 23 17.27 4.46 -2.84
CA ARG A 23 17.93 3.80 -3.98
C ARG A 23 17.18 2.56 -4.42
N ARG A 24 16.72 1.73 -3.47
CA ARG A 24 15.93 0.55 -3.83
C ARG A 24 14.48 0.89 -4.15
N PHE A 25 13.81 1.64 -3.27
CA PHE A 25 12.35 1.79 -3.33
C PHE A 25 11.86 2.95 -4.18
N LEU A 26 12.78 3.77 -4.72
CA LEU A 26 12.46 4.82 -5.69
C LEU A 26 13.35 4.71 -6.93
N LEU A 27 14.68 4.86 -6.80
CA LEU A 27 15.59 4.87 -7.96
C LEU A 27 15.50 3.56 -8.77
N HIS A 28 15.50 2.41 -8.10
CA HIS A 28 15.41 1.09 -8.76
C HIS A 28 13.95 0.68 -9.01
N GLY A 29 13.08 0.83 -8.01
CA GLY A 29 11.71 0.30 -8.04
C GLY A 29 10.73 1.13 -8.90
N ASN A 30 11.00 2.43 -9.11
CA ASN A 30 10.14 3.35 -9.85
C ASN A 30 10.99 4.29 -10.73
N GLN A 31 11.57 3.72 -11.77
CA GLN A 31 12.56 4.40 -12.61
C GLN A 31 11.99 5.64 -13.29
N ASN A 32 10.73 5.61 -13.74
CA ASN A 32 10.10 6.77 -14.37
C ASN A 32 9.93 7.94 -13.39
N LEU A 33 9.54 7.66 -12.15
CA LEU A 33 9.45 8.69 -11.12
C LEU A 33 10.85 9.20 -10.73
N ALA A 34 11.84 8.31 -10.62
CA ALA A 34 13.21 8.68 -10.31
C ALA A 34 13.83 9.58 -11.39
N ALA A 35 13.58 9.29 -12.68
CA ALA A 35 13.99 10.12 -13.80
C ALA A 35 13.32 11.50 -13.72
N TRP A 36 12.01 11.55 -13.55
CA TRP A 36 11.26 12.78 -13.42
C TRP A 36 11.77 13.66 -12.25
N ILE A 37 12.02 13.06 -11.08
CA ILE A 37 12.60 13.78 -9.95
C ILE A 37 13.99 14.35 -10.31
N THR A 38 14.85 13.54 -10.93
CA THR A 38 16.20 13.96 -11.32
C THR A 38 16.18 15.11 -12.33
N ASP A 39 15.26 15.07 -13.27
CA ASP A 39 15.09 16.14 -14.28
C ASP A 39 14.65 17.48 -13.65
N HIS A 40 13.86 17.42 -12.56
CA HIS A 40 13.34 18.61 -11.89
C HIS A 40 14.28 19.21 -10.84
N ILE A 41 14.99 18.37 -10.07
CA ILE A 41 15.77 18.83 -8.91
C ILE A 41 17.24 18.39 -8.90
N GLY A 42 17.69 17.70 -9.96
CA GLY A 42 19.04 17.13 -10.03
C GLY A 42 19.18 15.79 -9.30
N PRO A 43 20.36 15.14 -9.38
CA PRO A 43 20.57 13.77 -8.87
C PRO A 43 20.91 13.68 -7.38
N ASP A 44 21.09 14.78 -6.68
CA ASP A 44 21.60 14.79 -5.29
C ASP A 44 20.71 14.03 -4.31
N TRP A 45 19.41 13.93 -4.58
CA TRP A 45 18.45 13.18 -3.76
C TRP A 45 18.80 11.69 -3.65
N ILE A 46 19.59 11.14 -4.57
CA ILE A 46 19.99 9.73 -4.57
C ILE A 46 20.85 9.40 -3.34
N THR A 47 21.69 10.34 -2.93
CA THR A 47 22.56 10.21 -1.76
C THR A 47 22.05 10.99 -0.54
N ASP A 48 21.31 12.06 -0.76
CA ASP A 48 20.69 12.89 0.29
C ASP A 48 19.18 13.04 0.04
N LEU A 49 18.39 12.20 0.69
CA LEU A 49 16.94 12.18 0.52
C LEU A 49 16.26 13.51 0.89
N SER A 50 16.87 14.34 1.73
CA SER A 50 16.32 15.64 2.11
C SER A 50 16.11 16.58 0.91
N GLN A 51 16.89 16.38 -0.16
CA GLN A 51 16.78 17.14 -1.40
C GLN A 51 15.41 16.99 -2.10
N ILE A 52 14.68 15.90 -1.85
CA ILE A 52 13.31 15.72 -2.39
C ILE A 52 12.38 16.87 -1.98
N SER A 53 12.65 17.53 -0.86
CA SER A 53 11.88 18.71 -0.43
C SER A 53 11.85 19.85 -1.46
N LYS A 54 12.81 19.91 -2.38
CA LYS A 54 12.85 20.86 -3.50
C LYS A 54 11.66 20.72 -4.44
N LEU A 55 11.04 19.53 -4.50
CA LEU A 55 9.85 19.29 -5.32
C LEU A 55 8.62 20.12 -4.87
N LYS A 56 8.63 20.67 -3.67
CA LYS A 56 7.52 21.50 -3.16
C LYS A 56 7.19 22.69 -4.07
N VAL A 57 8.16 23.21 -4.79
CA VAL A 57 7.95 24.35 -5.71
C VAL A 57 7.06 24.00 -6.90
N TYR A 58 6.89 22.71 -7.20
CA TYR A 58 6.04 22.19 -8.28
C TYR A 58 4.64 21.76 -7.81
N ALA A 59 4.30 21.99 -6.53
CA ALA A 59 3.04 21.49 -5.97
C ALA A 59 1.79 22.08 -6.64
N ASP A 60 1.91 23.29 -7.22
CA ASP A 60 0.84 24.00 -7.92
C ASP A 60 1.12 24.11 -9.43
N ASP A 61 2.13 23.43 -9.95
CA ASP A 61 2.45 23.41 -11.39
C ASP A 61 1.62 22.32 -12.07
N GLU A 62 0.62 22.73 -12.85
CA GLU A 62 -0.31 21.82 -13.55
C GLU A 62 0.41 20.82 -14.46
N LYS A 63 1.49 21.24 -15.14
CA LYS A 63 2.26 20.36 -16.02
C LYS A 63 2.99 19.29 -15.21
N ALA A 64 3.66 19.68 -14.13
CA ALA A 64 4.36 18.76 -13.24
C ALA A 64 3.38 17.76 -12.59
N LEU A 65 2.21 18.22 -12.16
CA LEU A 65 1.15 17.36 -11.61
C LEU A 65 0.66 16.36 -12.65
N GLN A 66 0.43 16.79 -13.89
CA GLN A 66 0.00 15.90 -14.99
C GLN A 66 1.07 14.85 -15.31
N GLU A 67 2.33 15.24 -15.37
CA GLU A 67 3.45 14.32 -15.58
C GLU A 67 3.54 13.26 -14.47
N PHE A 68 3.43 13.70 -13.21
CA PHE A 68 3.40 12.81 -12.06
C PHE A 68 2.23 11.82 -12.12
N MET A 69 1.03 12.29 -12.44
CA MET A 69 -0.17 11.44 -12.60
C MET A 69 0.00 10.44 -13.74
N ASN A 70 0.62 10.82 -14.84
CA ASN A 70 0.91 9.91 -15.97
C ASN A 70 1.89 8.80 -15.54
N ILE A 71 2.92 9.13 -14.79
CA ILE A 71 3.87 8.14 -14.23
C ILE A 71 3.12 7.15 -13.31
N LYS A 72 2.29 7.67 -12.41
CA LYS A 72 1.45 6.84 -11.53
C LYS A 72 0.56 5.91 -12.36
N PHE A 73 -0.10 6.42 -13.37
CA PHE A 73 -0.98 5.65 -14.24
C PHE A 73 -0.24 4.52 -14.96
N GLN A 74 0.96 4.77 -15.50
CA GLN A 74 1.80 3.74 -16.13
C GLN A 74 2.17 2.63 -15.13
N ASN A 75 2.50 2.98 -13.90
CA ASN A 75 2.77 2.00 -12.85
C ASN A 75 1.52 1.17 -12.51
N LYS A 76 0.33 1.79 -12.49
CA LYS A 76 -0.95 1.10 -12.28
C LYS A 76 -1.27 0.15 -13.42
N GLN A 77 -1.05 0.54 -14.67
CA GLN A 77 -1.20 -0.34 -15.84
C GLN A 77 -0.26 -1.57 -15.74
N ARG A 78 0.99 -1.35 -15.33
CA ARG A 78 1.96 -2.43 -15.13
C ARG A 78 1.50 -3.41 -14.04
N LEU A 79 1.01 -2.90 -12.91
CA LEU A 79 0.47 -3.75 -11.83
C LEU A 79 -0.82 -4.45 -12.26
N ALA A 80 -1.73 -3.78 -12.97
CA ALA A 80 -2.95 -4.38 -13.50
C ALA A 80 -2.66 -5.55 -14.45
N LYS A 81 -1.67 -5.39 -15.33
CA LYS A 81 -1.19 -6.49 -16.20
C LYS A 81 -0.66 -7.66 -15.37
N TYR A 82 0.17 -7.39 -14.37
CA TYR A 82 0.69 -8.43 -13.47
C TYR A 82 -0.46 -9.18 -12.76
N ILE A 83 -1.45 -8.46 -12.25
CA ILE A 83 -2.62 -9.04 -11.57
C ILE A 83 -3.41 -9.93 -12.54
N LEU A 84 -3.62 -9.48 -13.77
CA LEU A 84 -4.31 -10.28 -14.79
C LEU A 84 -3.55 -11.58 -15.08
N GLU A 85 -2.24 -11.49 -15.28
CA GLU A 85 -1.41 -12.66 -15.63
C GLU A 85 -1.26 -13.68 -14.50
N HIS A 86 -1.26 -13.24 -13.23
CA HIS A 86 -0.97 -14.10 -12.07
C HIS A 86 -2.22 -14.47 -11.25
N ASN A 87 -3.22 -13.59 -11.23
CA ASN A 87 -4.45 -13.79 -10.44
C ASN A 87 -5.68 -14.03 -11.33
N GLY A 88 -5.59 -13.81 -12.64
CA GLY A 88 -6.73 -13.93 -13.56
C GLY A 88 -7.82 -12.88 -13.34
N VAL A 89 -7.52 -11.80 -12.65
CA VAL A 89 -8.47 -10.72 -12.33
C VAL A 89 -8.15 -9.49 -13.16
N GLU A 90 -9.11 -9.06 -13.96
CA GLU A 90 -9.02 -7.78 -14.66
C GLU A 90 -9.36 -6.63 -13.70
N VAL A 91 -8.46 -5.67 -13.59
CA VAL A 91 -8.63 -4.46 -12.76
C VAL A 91 -8.47 -3.21 -13.60
N ASP A 92 -9.30 -2.21 -13.34
CA ASP A 92 -9.22 -0.92 -14.02
C ASP A 92 -8.10 -0.07 -13.41
N PRO A 93 -7.06 0.32 -14.17
CA PRO A 93 -5.99 1.18 -13.67
C PRO A 93 -6.46 2.62 -13.35
N HIS A 94 -7.67 3.03 -13.76
CA HIS A 94 -8.26 4.30 -13.33
C HIS A 94 -8.90 4.21 -11.93
N SER A 95 -9.24 3.01 -11.44
CA SER A 95 -9.77 2.85 -10.08
C SER A 95 -8.73 3.23 -9.02
N ILE A 96 -9.17 3.60 -7.83
CA ILE A 96 -8.25 3.82 -6.69
C ILE A 96 -7.61 2.48 -6.30
N PHE A 97 -6.29 2.38 -6.35
CA PHE A 97 -5.55 1.22 -5.83
C PHE A 97 -5.30 1.39 -4.33
N ASP A 98 -6.14 0.74 -3.54
CA ASP A 98 -6.11 0.73 -2.08
C ASP A 98 -5.35 -0.52 -1.62
N VAL A 99 -4.21 -0.32 -0.96
CA VAL A 99 -3.21 -1.39 -0.81
C VAL A 99 -2.90 -1.67 0.65
N GLN A 100 -3.06 -2.94 1.04
CA GLN A 100 -2.60 -3.46 2.32
C GLN A 100 -1.70 -4.67 2.11
N VAL A 101 -0.39 -4.45 2.01
CA VAL A 101 0.61 -5.50 1.80
C VAL A 101 1.60 -5.53 2.96
N LYS A 102 1.52 -6.61 3.74
CA LYS A 102 2.33 -6.86 4.94
C LYS A 102 2.13 -8.28 5.43
N ARG A 103 3.01 -8.80 6.30
CA ARG A 103 2.77 -10.08 6.95
C ARG A 103 1.39 -10.09 7.61
N LEU A 104 0.66 -11.20 7.50
CA LEU A 104 -0.64 -11.30 8.13
C LEU A 104 -0.48 -11.51 9.63
N HIS A 105 -1.12 -10.63 10.39
CA HIS A 105 -1.20 -10.70 11.83
C HIS A 105 -2.47 -10.01 12.32
N GLU A 106 -3.10 -10.52 13.37
CA GLU A 106 -4.37 -9.97 13.89
C GLU A 106 -4.25 -8.48 14.22
N TYR A 107 -3.14 -8.05 14.85
CA TYR A 107 -2.96 -6.65 15.23
C TYR A 107 -2.78 -5.71 14.02
N LYS A 108 -2.39 -6.22 12.85
CA LYS A 108 -2.30 -5.43 11.60
C LYS A 108 -3.66 -5.18 10.95
N ARG A 109 -4.68 -5.85 11.44
CA ARG A 109 -6.11 -5.65 11.15
C ARG A 109 -6.52 -5.80 9.68
N GLN A 110 -5.89 -6.74 8.94
CA GLN A 110 -6.37 -7.10 7.60
C GLN A 110 -7.83 -7.58 7.63
N LEU A 111 -8.25 -8.19 8.75
CA LEU A 111 -9.65 -8.54 8.96
C LEU A 111 -10.57 -7.31 8.96
N LEU A 112 -10.16 -6.21 9.60
CA LEU A 112 -10.95 -4.98 9.59
C LEU A 112 -11.10 -4.43 8.17
N ASN A 113 -10.05 -4.47 7.37
CA ASN A 113 -10.09 -3.99 5.99
C ASN A 113 -11.03 -4.86 5.13
N ILE A 114 -10.94 -6.18 5.21
CA ILE A 114 -11.85 -7.02 4.41
C ILE A 114 -13.33 -6.90 4.88
N LEU A 115 -13.58 -6.66 6.17
CA LEU A 115 -14.93 -6.34 6.65
C LEU A 115 -15.43 -5.00 6.10
N HIS A 116 -14.54 -4.01 5.96
CA HIS A 116 -14.86 -2.74 5.31
C HIS A 116 -15.24 -2.95 3.83
N VAL A 117 -14.50 -3.80 3.11
CA VAL A 117 -14.84 -4.17 1.73
C VAL A 117 -16.24 -4.79 1.65
N ILE A 118 -16.56 -5.73 2.55
CA ILE A 118 -17.89 -6.35 2.62
C ILE A 118 -18.98 -5.29 2.88
N TYR A 119 -18.71 -4.35 3.79
CA TYR A 119 -19.62 -3.25 4.06
C TYR A 119 -19.88 -2.40 2.82
N LEU A 120 -18.83 -1.97 2.12
CA LEU A 120 -18.96 -1.18 0.89
C LEU A 120 -19.70 -1.94 -0.21
N TYR A 121 -19.40 -3.22 -0.39
CA TYR A 121 -20.09 -4.08 -1.33
C TYR A 121 -21.63 -4.12 -1.04
N ASN A 122 -21.99 -4.31 0.21
CA ASN A 122 -23.39 -4.31 0.62
C ASN A 122 -24.04 -2.92 0.41
N GLN A 123 -23.34 -1.83 0.68
CA GLN A 123 -23.86 -0.48 0.43
C GLN A 123 -24.13 -0.24 -1.06
N ILE A 124 -23.23 -0.64 -1.95
CA ILE A 124 -23.43 -0.51 -3.40
C ILE A 124 -24.63 -1.34 -3.87
N LYS A 125 -24.85 -2.53 -3.29
CA LYS A 125 -26.01 -3.37 -3.64
C LYS A 125 -27.33 -2.80 -3.13
N LEU A 126 -27.34 -2.21 -1.94
CA LEU A 126 -28.54 -1.62 -1.34
C LEU A 126 -28.88 -0.25 -1.95
N HIS A 127 -27.87 0.45 -2.45
CA HIS A 127 -27.94 1.79 -2.99
C HIS A 127 -27.26 1.87 -4.35
N PRO A 128 -27.76 1.22 -5.40
CA PRO A 128 -27.12 1.19 -6.71
C PRO A 128 -26.95 2.57 -7.35
N GLU A 129 -27.78 3.54 -6.97
CA GLU A 129 -27.72 4.94 -7.37
C GLU A 129 -26.58 5.73 -6.69
N MET A 130 -25.95 5.17 -5.66
CA MET A 130 -24.91 5.85 -4.92
C MET A 130 -23.70 6.14 -5.82
N GLU A 131 -23.26 7.39 -5.82
CA GLU A 131 -21.98 7.76 -6.40
C GLU A 131 -20.84 7.04 -5.68
N PHE A 132 -20.10 6.23 -6.41
CA PHE A 132 -18.97 5.49 -5.87
C PHE A 132 -17.84 5.47 -6.90
N TYR A 133 -16.70 6.06 -6.53
CA TYR A 133 -15.53 6.03 -7.38
C TYR A 133 -14.91 4.61 -7.37
N PRO A 134 -14.66 3.98 -8.53
CA PRO A 134 -14.14 2.62 -8.60
C PRO A 134 -12.90 2.42 -7.73
N ARG A 135 -12.85 1.31 -7.00
CA ARG A 135 -11.75 0.99 -6.09
C ARG A 135 -11.32 -0.46 -6.22
N THR A 136 -10.02 -0.67 -6.33
CA THR A 136 -9.38 -1.98 -6.32
C THR A 136 -8.65 -2.17 -4.99
N PHE A 137 -9.14 -3.07 -4.15
CA PHE A 137 -8.49 -3.44 -2.89
C PHE A 137 -7.45 -4.52 -3.16
N ILE A 138 -6.19 -4.21 -2.88
CA ILE A 138 -5.05 -5.09 -3.14
C ILE A 138 -4.45 -5.54 -1.82
N PHE A 139 -4.60 -6.82 -1.51
CA PHE A 139 -3.98 -7.48 -0.37
C PHE A 139 -2.75 -8.26 -0.81
N GLY A 140 -1.77 -8.36 0.08
CA GLY A 140 -0.63 -9.24 -0.08
C GLY A 140 -0.06 -9.60 1.28
N ALA A 141 0.03 -10.88 1.58
CA ALA A 141 0.47 -11.32 2.89
C ALA A 141 1.09 -12.72 2.85
N LYS A 142 1.87 -13.02 3.89
CA LYS A 142 2.26 -14.38 4.26
C LYS A 142 1.92 -14.59 5.73
N ALA A 143 1.37 -15.77 6.03
CA ALA A 143 1.09 -16.21 7.39
C ALA A 143 2.11 -17.26 7.84
N SER A 144 2.41 -17.30 9.13
CA SER A 144 3.11 -18.45 9.72
C SER A 144 2.29 -19.73 9.54
N ALA A 145 2.94 -20.84 9.25
CA ALA A 145 2.28 -22.12 8.99
C ALA A 145 1.36 -22.58 10.14
N ALA A 146 1.75 -22.33 11.38
CA ALA A 146 0.98 -22.68 12.58
C ALA A 146 -0.10 -21.64 12.95
N TYR A 147 -0.13 -20.48 12.29
CA TYR A 147 -1.08 -19.40 12.64
C TYR A 147 -2.41 -19.59 11.90
N GLU A 148 -3.24 -20.48 12.38
CA GLU A 148 -4.49 -20.85 11.74
C GLU A 148 -5.44 -19.67 11.50
N ARG A 149 -5.58 -18.77 12.50
CA ARG A 149 -6.45 -17.59 12.34
C ARG A 149 -5.99 -16.69 11.20
N ALA A 150 -4.69 -16.49 11.06
CA ALA A 150 -4.13 -15.75 9.92
C ALA A 150 -4.46 -16.42 8.57
N LYS A 151 -4.34 -17.75 8.50
CA LYS A 151 -4.73 -18.50 7.29
C LYS A 151 -6.22 -18.39 6.98
N LYS A 152 -7.08 -18.39 8.01
CA LYS A 152 -8.52 -18.18 7.84
C LYS A 152 -8.86 -16.78 7.33
N ILE A 153 -8.11 -15.75 7.75
CA ILE A 153 -8.27 -14.38 7.23
C ILE A 153 -7.87 -14.31 5.75
N ILE A 154 -6.77 -14.95 5.34
CA ILE A 154 -6.38 -15.05 3.93
C ILE A 154 -7.50 -15.75 3.12
N LYS A 155 -8.04 -16.85 3.64
CA LYS A 155 -9.16 -17.55 3.00
C LYS A 155 -10.39 -16.65 2.86
N LEU A 156 -10.75 -15.90 3.92
CA LEU A 156 -11.86 -14.95 3.87
C LEU A 156 -11.67 -13.91 2.77
N ILE A 157 -10.47 -13.32 2.67
CA ILE A 157 -10.16 -12.33 1.62
C ILE A 157 -10.39 -12.93 0.24
N ASN A 158 -9.92 -14.13 -0.02
CA ASN A 158 -10.13 -14.81 -1.31
C ASN A 158 -11.60 -15.15 -1.56
N CYS A 159 -12.34 -15.65 -0.56
CA CYS A 159 -13.77 -15.91 -0.71
C CYS A 159 -14.57 -14.63 -1.01
N VAL A 160 -14.23 -13.51 -0.37
CA VAL A 160 -14.84 -12.21 -0.68
C VAL A 160 -14.47 -11.76 -2.09
N ALA A 161 -13.22 -11.95 -2.51
CA ALA A 161 -12.78 -11.65 -3.86
C ALA A 161 -13.60 -12.44 -4.91
N ASP A 162 -13.79 -13.74 -4.68
CA ASP A 162 -14.60 -14.58 -5.57
C ASP A 162 -16.04 -14.08 -5.71
N VAL A 163 -16.65 -13.64 -4.63
CA VAL A 163 -18.02 -13.10 -4.66
C VAL A 163 -18.06 -11.74 -5.35
N VAL A 164 -17.25 -10.80 -4.88
CA VAL A 164 -17.29 -9.39 -5.32
C VAL A 164 -16.87 -9.25 -6.77
N ASN A 165 -15.80 -9.95 -7.19
CA ASN A 165 -15.26 -9.82 -8.53
C ASN A 165 -16.17 -10.38 -9.62
N ASN A 166 -17.03 -11.35 -9.28
CA ASN A 166 -17.95 -12.02 -10.20
C ASN A 166 -19.38 -11.46 -10.14
N ASP A 167 -19.67 -10.53 -9.23
CA ASP A 167 -21.00 -9.91 -9.15
C ASP A 167 -21.15 -8.76 -10.15
N LEU A 168 -21.79 -9.04 -11.28
CA LEU A 168 -22.04 -8.04 -12.33
C LEU A 168 -22.97 -6.92 -11.88
N SER A 169 -23.78 -7.13 -10.84
CA SER A 169 -24.75 -6.13 -10.37
C SER A 169 -24.11 -4.88 -9.78
N ILE A 170 -22.85 -4.95 -9.34
CA ILE A 170 -22.10 -3.79 -8.82
C ILE A 170 -21.33 -3.02 -9.91
N GLY A 171 -21.42 -3.45 -11.19
CA GLY A 171 -20.82 -2.75 -12.32
C GLY A 171 -19.28 -2.60 -12.24
N GLY A 172 -18.59 -3.52 -11.54
CA GLY A 172 -17.14 -3.45 -11.40
C GLY A 172 -16.64 -2.32 -10.46
N LYS A 173 -17.53 -1.67 -9.72
CA LYS A 173 -17.18 -0.56 -8.80
C LYS A 173 -16.15 -0.97 -7.74
N ILE A 174 -16.13 -2.25 -7.34
CA ILE A 174 -15.13 -2.82 -6.42
C ILE A 174 -14.49 -4.04 -7.07
N LYS A 175 -13.17 -4.12 -6.96
CA LYS A 175 -12.39 -5.34 -7.20
C LYS A 175 -11.55 -5.66 -5.97
N VAL A 176 -11.37 -6.94 -5.71
CA VAL A 176 -10.54 -7.44 -4.60
C VAL A 176 -9.50 -8.40 -5.15
N VAL A 177 -8.25 -8.17 -4.81
CA VAL A 177 -7.12 -8.99 -5.27
C VAL A 177 -6.27 -9.39 -4.09
N PHE A 178 -5.91 -10.66 -4.01
CA PHE A 178 -4.89 -11.15 -3.08
C PHE A 178 -3.64 -11.58 -3.87
N ILE A 179 -2.58 -10.77 -3.82
CA ILE A 179 -1.32 -11.09 -4.50
C ILE A 179 -0.58 -12.17 -3.71
N GLU A 180 -0.41 -13.32 -4.34
CA GLU A 180 0.28 -14.46 -3.78
C GLU A 180 1.78 -14.19 -3.59
N ASN A 181 2.37 -14.91 -2.63
CA ASN A 181 3.80 -14.92 -2.38
C ASN A 181 4.40 -13.49 -2.30
N TYR A 182 3.73 -12.60 -1.58
CA TYR A 182 4.21 -11.23 -1.38
C TYR A 182 5.68 -11.23 -0.90
N ARG A 183 6.54 -10.58 -1.65
CA ARG A 183 7.98 -10.50 -1.44
C ARG A 183 8.52 -9.18 -1.99
N VAL A 184 9.78 -8.86 -1.73
CA VAL A 184 10.39 -7.57 -2.07
C VAL A 184 10.27 -7.24 -3.57
N SER A 185 10.46 -8.22 -4.46
CA SER A 185 10.34 -8.00 -5.92
C SER A 185 8.93 -7.62 -6.37
N ASN A 186 7.89 -8.19 -5.74
CA ASN A 186 6.50 -7.79 -6.00
C ASN A 186 6.19 -6.43 -5.35
N ALA A 187 6.76 -6.19 -4.17
CA ALA A 187 6.56 -4.99 -3.40
C ALA A 187 6.97 -3.72 -4.15
N GLU A 188 8.08 -3.73 -4.86
CA GLU A 188 8.57 -2.59 -5.64
C GLU A 188 7.51 -2.10 -6.65
N MET A 189 6.90 -3.03 -7.39
CA MET A 189 5.82 -2.70 -8.34
C MET A 189 4.55 -2.21 -7.64
N ILE A 190 4.19 -2.83 -6.52
CA ILE A 190 3.00 -2.48 -5.75
C ILE A 190 3.14 -1.08 -5.13
N PHE A 191 4.30 -0.75 -4.55
CA PHE A 191 4.53 0.57 -3.97
C PHE A 191 4.45 1.69 -5.02
N ALA A 192 4.99 1.45 -6.22
CA ALA A 192 4.95 2.42 -7.32
C ALA A 192 3.53 2.69 -7.83
N ALA A 193 2.64 1.68 -7.76
CA ALA A 193 1.29 1.74 -8.32
C ALA A 193 0.20 2.14 -7.32
N ALA A 194 0.47 2.11 -6.02
CA ALA A 194 -0.55 2.38 -5.00
C ALA A 194 -1.02 3.82 -5.00
N ASP A 195 -2.32 4.02 -4.82
CA ASP A 195 -2.93 5.33 -4.55
C ASP A 195 -3.14 5.56 -3.05
N VAL A 196 -3.44 4.51 -2.28
CA VAL A 196 -3.64 4.55 -0.83
C VAL A 196 -2.88 3.41 -0.16
N SER A 197 -2.19 3.73 0.92
CA SER A 197 -1.45 2.80 1.77
C SER A 197 -2.17 2.58 3.09
N GLU A 198 -2.65 1.35 3.32
CA GLU A 198 -3.35 0.96 4.54
C GLU A 198 -2.35 0.60 5.66
N GLN A 199 -2.30 1.44 6.70
CA GLN A 199 -1.45 1.29 7.89
C GLN A 199 -2.30 1.33 9.15
N ILE A 200 -3.24 0.40 9.25
CA ILE A 200 -4.33 0.39 10.25
C ILE A 200 -4.07 -0.54 11.43
N SER A 201 -2.83 -0.83 11.78
CA SER A 201 -2.50 -1.65 12.95
C SER A 201 -3.12 -1.09 14.23
N THR A 202 -3.47 -1.97 15.17
CA THR A 202 -3.93 -1.54 16.49
C THR A 202 -2.88 -0.65 17.15
N ALA A 203 -3.31 0.49 17.69
CA ALA A 203 -2.45 1.43 18.36
C ALA A 203 -1.54 0.77 19.40
N SER A 204 -0.31 1.20 19.50
CA SER A 204 0.75 0.67 20.37
C SER A 204 1.27 -0.75 20.04
N LYS A 205 0.79 -1.40 18.98
CA LYS A 205 1.22 -2.77 18.60
C LYS A 205 2.21 -2.78 17.42
N GLU A 206 2.30 -1.73 16.66
CA GLU A 206 3.28 -1.57 15.57
C GLU A 206 4.22 -0.41 15.91
N ALA A 207 5.51 -0.60 15.71
CA ALA A 207 6.47 0.50 15.70
C ALA A 207 6.24 1.37 14.45
N SER A 208 7.20 2.17 14.02
CA SER A 208 7.03 3.03 12.82
C SER A 208 6.66 2.24 11.56
N GLY A 209 7.05 0.97 11.47
CA GLY A 209 6.98 0.21 10.22
C GLY A 209 7.89 0.80 9.14
N THR A 210 7.95 0.14 7.99
CA THR A 210 8.74 0.63 6.84
C THR A 210 7.91 0.67 5.55
N GLY A 211 6.79 -0.04 5.49
CA GLY A 211 5.89 -0.04 4.34
C GLY A 211 5.34 1.36 4.03
N ASN A 212 4.85 2.06 5.05
CA ASN A 212 4.37 3.44 4.93
C ASN A 212 5.40 4.38 4.29
N MET A 213 6.68 4.27 4.69
CA MET A 213 7.75 5.10 4.13
C MET A 213 7.96 4.82 2.64
N LYS A 214 7.87 3.55 2.22
CA LYS A 214 8.02 3.12 0.82
C LYS A 214 6.85 3.62 -0.04
N PHE A 215 5.63 3.52 0.47
CA PHE A 215 4.44 4.05 -0.19
C PHE A 215 4.49 5.57 -0.33
N MET A 216 4.80 6.30 0.75
CA MET A 216 4.89 7.76 0.73
C MET A 216 5.97 8.24 -0.24
N LEU A 217 7.14 7.54 -0.29
CA LEU A 217 8.22 7.85 -1.23
C LEU A 217 7.77 7.70 -2.70
N ASN A 218 6.76 6.88 -2.96
CA ASN A 218 6.14 6.68 -4.27
C ASN A 218 4.83 7.47 -4.45
N GLY A 219 4.55 8.42 -3.58
CA GLY A 219 3.42 9.34 -3.70
C GLY A 219 2.06 8.77 -3.27
N ALA A 220 2.03 7.70 -2.47
CA ALA A 220 0.79 7.18 -1.91
C ALA A 220 0.58 7.70 -0.48
N PRO A 221 -0.50 8.45 -0.20
CA PRO A 221 -0.87 8.85 1.15
C PRO A 221 -1.20 7.64 2.02
N THR A 222 -1.02 7.80 3.32
CA THR A 222 -1.29 6.77 4.32
C THR A 222 -2.65 6.98 4.96
N LEU A 223 -3.49 5.95 4.95
CA LEU A 223 -4.66 5.81 5.81
C LEU A 223 -4.26 4.92 7.00
N GLY A 224 -4.30 5.44 8.21
CA GLY A 224 -3.79 4.66 9.35
C GLY A 224 -4.02 5.28 10.70
N THR A 225 -3.49 4.62 11.74
CA THR A 225 -3.49 5.10 13.12
C THR A 225 -2.36 6.10 13.36
N MET A 226 -2.58 7.08 14.22
CA MET A 226 -1.62 8.17 14.53
C MET A 226 -0.56 7.76 15.56
N ASP A 227 -0.09 6.54 15.49
CA ASP A 227 0.97 6.00 16.34
C ASP A 227 2.06 5.30 15.52
N GLY A 228 3.17 4.97 16.13
CA GLY A 228 4.31 4.29 15.49
C GLY A 228 4.96 5.08 14.39
#